data_89ebcba1b2bdcb5a5eb84211ab6f17ca
#
_entry.id   89ebcba1b2bdcb5a5eb84211ab6f17ca
#
_cell.length_a   1.000
_cell.length_b   1.000
_cell.length_c   1.000
_cell.angle_alpha   90.00
_cell.angle_beta   90.00
_cell.angle_gamma   90.00
#
_symmetry.space_group_name_H-M   'P 1'
#
loop_
_entity.id
_entity.type
_entity.pdbx_description
1 polymer ?
#
loop_
_entity_poly.entity_id
_entity_poly.type
_entity_poly.pdbx_seq_one_letter_code
_entity_poly.pdbx_strand_id
1 'polypeptide(L)'
;MKSHMRVQVLVAAAALLASMLTAYAVSEGPSDTLASPESFATIGDTAARSAALFTELGKVLTHPRCVNCHPAGDRPRQTDASRLHQPPVERGVDGLGLPAMRCPICHQAANFEPGRVPGNPDWHLAPREMAWEGKTLAEICTQIKDPARNGGRSLEALVEHIGTDHLVGWAWSPGFGRRPTPGTQKQAGALVEAWVKTGAACPNS
;
A
#
# COMPACT_ATOMS: atom_id res chain seq x y z
N MET A 1 -25.58 -40.26 47.42
CA MET A 1 -25.10 -40.51 46.04
C MET A 1 -25.55 -39.49 44.99
N LYS A 2 -26.68 -38.77 45.08
CA LYS A 2 -27.13 -37.78 44.07
C LYS A 2 -26.45 -36.41 44.14
N SER A 3 -25.85 -36.02 45.29
CA SER A 3 -25.22 -34.71 45.45
C SER A 3 -23.84 -34.59 44.80
N HIS A 4 -23.01 -35.65 44.85
CA HIS A 4 -21.64 -35.62 44.30
C HIS A 4 -21.62 -35.62 42.76
N MET A 5 -22.65 -36.24 42.15
CA MET A 5 -22.74 -36.30 40.68
C MET A 5 -23.09 -34.94 40.02
N ARG A 6 -23.85 -34.07 40.75
CA ARG A 6 -24.18 -32.71 40.29
C ARG A 6 -22.99 -31.76 40.33
N VAL A 7 -22.11 -31.90 41.34
CA VAL A 7 -20.90 -31.08 41.48
C VAL A 7 -19.88 -31.42 40.38
N GLN A 8 -19.71 -32.71 40.04
CA GLN A 8 -18.77 -33.13 38.98
C GLN A 8 -19.21 -32.69 37.60
N VAL A 9 -20.51 -32.66 37.30
CA VAL A 9 -21.03 -32.17 35.99
C VAL A 9 -20.83 -30.65 35.86
N LEU A 10 -21.00 -29.90 36.93
CA LEU A 10 -20.80 -28.45 36.90
C LEU A 10 -19.33 -28.04 36.74
N VAL A 11 -18.39 -28.79 37.35
CA VAL A 11 -16.94 -28.53 37.19
C VAL A 11 -16.47 -28.90 35.78
N ALA A 12 -16.98 -29.96 35.18
CA ALA A 12 -16.67 -30.35 33.81
C ALA A 12 -17.20 -29.34 32.77
N ALA A 13 -18.39 -28.78 33.00
CA ALA A 13 -18.97 -27.76 32.13
C ALA A 13 -18.21 -26.41 32.21
N ALA A 14 -17.73 -26.03 33.39
CA ALA A 14 -16.92 -24.82 33.58
C ALA A 14 -15.54 -24.96 32.93
N ALA A 15 -14.92 -26.14 32.93
CA ALA A 15 -13.63 -26.39 32.31
C ALA A 15 -13.73 -26.40 30.76
N LEU A 16 -14.85 -26.87 30.20
CA LEU A 16 -15.09 -26.81 28.74
C LEU A 16 -15.37 -25.40 28.22
N LEU A 17 -16.02 -24.55 29.01
CA LEU A 17 -16.24 -23.14 28.66
C LEU A 17 -14.95 -22.31 28.73
N ALA A 18 -14.05 -22.59 29.66
CA ALA A 18 -12.75 -21.92 29.74
C ALA A 18 -11.81 -22.27 28.57
N SER A 19 -11.93 -23.47 27.98
CA SER A 19 -11.11 -23.92 26.86
C SER A 19 -11.56 -23.34 25.52
N MET A 20 -12.78 -22.82 25.38
CA MET A 20 -13.27 -22.19 24.15
C MET A 20 -12.95 -20.71 24.05
N LEU A 21 -12.47 -20.07 25.12
CA LEU A 21 -12.14 -18.64 25.13
C LEU A 21 -10.70 -18.31 24.64
N THR A 22 -9.88 -19.32 24.35
CA THR A 22 -8.47 -19.10 23.98
C THR A 22 -8.18 -19.19 22.46
N ALA A 23 -9.17 -19.27 21.60
CA ALA A 23 -8.97 -19.50 20.15
C ALA A 23 -9.47 -18.37 19.24
N TYR A 24 -9.77 -17.20 19.76
CA TYR A 24 -9.87 -16.00 18.91
C TYR A 24 -8.49 -15.36 18.81
N ALA A 25 -7.62 -15.93 17.99
CA ALA A 25 -6.54 -15.15 17.39
C ALA A 25 -7.21 -14.06 16.58
N VAL A 26 -7.25 -12.84 17.12
CA VAL A 26 -7.56 -11.66 16.32
C VAL A 26 -6.50 -11.65 15.22
N SER A 27 -6.89 -11.98 14.01
CA SER A 27 -6.08 -11.70 12.84
C SER A 27 -5.92 -10.18 12.84
N GLU A 28 -4.76 -9.68 13.26
CA GLU A 28 -4.43 -8.26 13.10
C GLU A 28 -4.61 -7.96 11.62
N GLY A 29 -5.59 -7.13 11.30
CA GLY A 29 -5.73 -6.56 9.97
C GLY A 29 -4.44 -5.80 9.61
N PRO A 30 -4.22 -5.45 8.34
CA PRO A 30 -3.03 -4.70 7.93
C PRO A 30 -2.82 -3.52 8.86
N SER A 31 -1.64 -3.44 9.49
CA SER A 31 -1.27 -2.36 10.40
C SER A 31 -1.40 -1.02 9.68
N ASP A 32 -2.17 -0.09 10.25
CA ASP A 32 -2.30 1.29 9.74
C ASP A 32 -1.03 2.13 10.05
N THR A 33 0.03 1.52 10.58
CA THR A 33 1.28 2.17 10.94
C THR A 33 2.47 1.60 10.17
N LEU A 34 3.50 2.42 10.03
CA LEU A 34 4.80 2.02 9.50
C LEU A 34 5.83 1.98 10.63
N ALA A 35 6.63 0.92 10.66
CA ALA A 35 7.81 0.85 11.52
C ALA A 35 8.86 1.87 11.05
N SER A 36 9.57 2.48 11.99
CA SER A 36 10.64 3.42 11.64
C SER A 36 11.88 2.66 11.11
N PRO A 37 12.73 3.30 10.28
CA PRO A 37 13.96 2.68 9.79
C PRO A 37 14.87 2.14 10.90
N GLU A 38 14.89 2.79 12.07
CA GLU A 38 15.69 2.42 13.22
C GLU A 38 15.30 1.05 13.80
N SER A 39 14.03 0.65 13.62
CA SER A 39 13.52 -0.66 14.04
C SER A 39 14.26 -1.83 13.37
N PHE A 40 14.90 -1.59 12.24
CA PHE A 40 15.65 -2.58 11.46
C PHE A 40 17.16 -2.57 11.76
N ALA A 41 17.65 -1.66 12.62
CA ALA A 41 19.07 -1.50 12.89
C ALA A 41 19.73 -2.74 13.50
N THR A 42 18.98 -3.59 14.18
CA THR A 42 19.47 -4.85 14.78
C THR A 42 19.73 -5.95 13.77
N ILE A 43 19.27 -5.82 12.52
CA ILE A 43 19.57 -6.77 11.44
C ILE A 43 21.00 -6.52 10.98
N GLY A 44 21.93 -7.39 11.34
CA GLY A 44 23.37 -7.22 11.10
C GLY A 44 23.74 -7.29 9.63
N ASP A 45 23.15 -8.19 8.87
CA ASP A 45 23.38 -8.29 7.42
C ASP A 45 22.72 -7.12 6.69
N THR A 46 23.52 -6.35 5.93
CA THR A 46 23.05 -5.13 5.27
C THR A 46 22.02 -5.40 4.17
N ALA A 47 22.19 -6.49 3.42
CA ALA A 47 21.24 -6.84 2.35
C ALA A 47 19.91 -7.33 2.94
N ALA A 48 19.95 -8.14 3.99
CA ALA A 48 18.77 -8.57 4.71
C ALA A 48 18.01 -7.38 5.33
N ARG A 49 18.75 -6.43 5.94
CA ARG A 49 18.17 -5.19 6.47
C ARG A 49 17.53 -4.35 5.38
N SER A 50 18.19 -4.19 4.23
CA SER A 50 17.64 -3.48 3.08
C SER A 50 16.34 -4.11 2.59
N ALA A 51 16.33 -5.43 2.41
CA ALA A 51 15.14 -6.17 2.00
C ALA A 51 13.99 -6.05 3.04
N ALA A 52 14.29 -6.05 4.33
CA ALA A 52 13.31 -5.87 5.40
C ALA A 52 12.69 -4.45 5.37
N LEU A 53 13.49 -3.40 5.12
CA LEU A 53 13.01 -2.04 4.93
C LEU A 53 12.04 -1.94 3.74
N PHE A 54 12.37 -2.60 2.62
CA PHE A 54 11.48 -2.63 1.46
C PHE A 54 10.21 -3.45 1.73
N THR A 55 10.31 -4.51 2.52
CA THR A 55 9.14 -5.30 2.93
C THR A 55 8.18 -4.45 3.76
N GLU A 56 8.68 -3.63 4.66
CA GLU A 56 7.85 -2.69 5.43
C GLU A 56 7.19 -1.64 4.50
N LEU A 57 7.96 -1.07 3.56
CA LEU A 57 7.43 -0.17 2.54
C LEU A 57 6.34 -0.84 1.69
N GLY A 58 6.38 -2.15 1.55
CA GLY A 58 5.37 -2.95 0.85
C GLY A 58 3.95 -2.71 1.32
N LYS A 59 3.73 -2.38 2.60
CA LYS A 59 2.42 -1.99 3.14
C LYS A 59 1.81 -0.79 2.40
N VAL A 60 2.66 0.13 1.93
CA VAL A 60 2.28 1.30 1.13
C VAL A 60 2.13 0.90 -0.34
N LEU A 61 3.16 0.28 -0.93
CA LEU A 61 3.22 0.01 -2.37
C LEU A 61 2.11 -0.94 -2.85
N THR A 62 1.68 -1.88 -2.01
CA THR A 62 0.57 -2.80 -2.31
C THR A 62 -0.80 -2.28 -1.89
N HIS A 63 -0.85 -1.09 -1.26
CA HIS A 63 -2.12 -0.49 -0.85
C HIS A 63 -2.94 -0.03 -2.07
N PRO A 64 -4.28 -0.10 -2.06
CA PRO A 64 -5.13 0.36 -3.16
C PRO A 64 -4.85 1.78 -3.65
N ARG A 65 -4.43 2.71 -2.75
CA ARG A 65 -4.08 4.09 -3.16
C ARG A 65 -2.90 4.13 -4.15
N CYS A 66 -1.98 3.18 -4.07
CA CYS A 66 -0.86 3.07 -5.00
C CYS A 66 -1.22 2.18 -6.20
N VAL A 67 -1.72 0.97 -5.96
CA VAL A 67 -2.02 -0.02 -7.00
C VAL A 67 -3.06 0.50 -8.00
N ASN A 68 -4.04 1.30 -7.57
CA ASN A 68 -5.08 1.85 -8.44
C ASN A 68 -4.52 2.76 -9.55
N CYS A 69 -3.40 3.46 -9.28
CA CYS A 69 -2.67 4.28 -10.26
C CYS A 69 -1.60 3.50 -11.02
N HIS A 70 -1.26 2.28 -10.55
CA HIS A 70 -0.31 1.35 -11.15
C HIS A 70 -1.00 0.08 -11.69
N PRO A 71 -2.06 0.19 -12.54
CA PRO A 71 -2.82 -0.95 -13.03
C PRO A 71 -2.00 -1.80 -14.01
N ALA A 72 -2.35 -3.09 -14.12
CA ALA A 72 -1.73 -4.01 -15.08
C ALA A 72 -2.01 -3.65 -16.55
N GLY A 73 -3.14 -2.98 -16.82
CA GLY A 73 -3.58 -2.57 -18.16
C GLY A 73 -3.75 -1.06 -18.29
N ASP A 74 -4.54 -0.65 -19.28
CA ASP A 74 -4.80 0.76 -19.57
C ASP A 74 -5.91 1.38 -18.73
N ARG A 75 -6.74 0.55 -18.13
CA ARG A 75 -7.83 1.04 -17.28
C ARG A 75 -7.36 1.21 -15.84
N PRO A 76 -7.45 2.43 -15.28
CA PRO A 76 -7.17 2.66 -13.86
C PRO A 76 -8.13 1.85 -12.97
N ARG A 77 -7.73 1.65 -11.73
CA ARG A 77 -8.58 1.11 -10.68
C ARG A 77 -9.10 2.24 -9.80
N GLN A 78 -10.17 1.95 -9.05
CA GLN A 78 -10.77 2.88 -8.09
C GLN A 78 -11.28 2.15 -6.85
N THR A 79 -11.52 2.90 -5.79
CA THR A 79 -12.01 2.45 -4.48
C THR A 79 -10.98 1.60 -3.70
N ASP A 80 -11.31 1.27 -2.46
CA ASP A 80 -10.48 0.39 -1.62
C ASP A 80 -10.53 -1.08 -2.08
N ALA A 81 -11.51 -1.43 -2.91
CA ALA A 81 -11.64 -2.74 -3.51
C ALA A 81 -10.98 -2.85 -4.90
N SER A 82 -10.22 -1.84 -5.34
CA SER A 82 -9.50 -1.79 -6.62
C SER A 82 -10.37 -2.19 -7.82
N ARG A 83 -11.62 -1.73 -7.84
CA ARG A 83 -12.55 -1.98 -8.94
C ARG A 83 -12.10 -1.24 -10.20
N LEU A 84 -12.50 -1.72 -11.37
CA LEU A 84 -12.32 -0.98 -12.61
C LEU A 84 -12.96 0.41 -12.51
N HIS A 85 -12.25 1.41 -13.03
CA HIS A 85 -12.72 2.79 -13.02
C HIS A 85 -14.08 2.95 -13.73
N GLN A 86 -14.97 3.72 -13.14
CA GLN A 86 -16.24 4.10 -13.71
C GLN A 86 -16.36 5.64 -13.66
N PRO A 87 -16.69 6.29 -14.79
CA PRO A 87 -16.96 5.71 -16.12
C PRO A 87 -15.73 5.00 -16.72
N PRO A 88 -15.90 4.17 -17.77
CA PRO A 88 -14.76 3.52 -18.42
C PRO A 88 -13.84 4.57 -19.04
N VAL A 89 -12.59 4.62 -18.59
CA VAL A 89 -11.53 5.50 -19.08
C VAL A 89 -10.28 4.66 -19.34
N GLU A 90 -9.41 5.14 -20.19
CA GLU A 90 -8.14 4.48 -20.51
C GLU A 90 -6.98 5.47 -20.35
N ARG A 91 -5.77 4.95 -20.14
CA ARG A 91 -4.52 5.68 -19.89
C ARG A 91 -4.22 6.78 -20.90
N GLY A 92 -4.44 6.52 -22.20
CA GLY A 92 -3.88 7.37 -23.25
C GLY A 92 -2.35 7.28 -23.35
N VAL A 93 -1.78 8.02 -24.28
CA VAL A 93 -0.32 7.98 -24.55
C VAL A 93 0.53 8.66 -23.49
N ASP A 94 -0.03 9.59 -22.75
CA ASP A 94 0.65 10.42 -21.75
C ASP A 94 0.22 10.12 -20.29
N GLY A 95 -0.59 9.09 -20.08
CA GLY A 95 -1.12 8.75 -18.75
C GLY A 95 -2.28 9.64 -18.29
N LEU A 96 -2.69 10.63 -19.08
CA LEU A 96 -3.71 11.63 -18.73
C LEU A 96 -5.08 11.33 -19.33
N GLY A 97 -5.29 10.14 -19.89
CA GLY A 97 -6.55 9.73 -20.51
C GLY A 97 -6.58 9.92 -22.03
N LEU A 98 -7.57 9.32 -22.68
CA LEU A 98 -7.82 9.50 -24.10
C LEU A 98 -8.33 10.93 -24.41
N PRO A 99 -8.14 11.47 -25.63
CA PRO A 99 -8.54 12.85 -25.96
C PRO A 99 -9.99 13.20 -25.62
N ALA A 100 -10.92 12.24 -25.80
CA ALA A 100 -12.34 12.45 -25.51
C ALA A 100 -12.69 12.32 -24.02
N MET A 101 -11.79 11.79 -23.18
CA MET A 101 -12.03 11.56 -21.75
C MET A 101 -10.73 11.69 -20.94
N ARG A 102 -10.24 12.92 -20.89
CA ARG A 102 -9.01 13.26 -20.16
C ARG A 102 -9.28 13.24 -18.64
N CYS A 103 -8.32 12.73 -17.88
CA CYS A 103 -8.42 12.68 -16.41
C CYS A 103 -8.78 14.03 -15.76
N PRO A 104 -8.17 15.17 -16.16
CA PRO A 104 -8.47 16.47 -15.55
C PRO A 104 -9.88 17.01 -15.86
N ILE A 105 -10.66 16.39 -16.76
CA ILE A 105 -12.06 16.77 -16.95
C ILE A 105 -12.88 16.53 -15.68
N CYS A 106 -12.59 15.43 -14.97
CA CYS A 106 -13.27 15.08 -13.72
C CYS A 106 -12.39 15.30 -12.49
N HIS A 107 -11.08 14.95 -12.57
CA HIS A 107 -10.13 15.09 -11.48
C HIS A 107 -9.54 16.51 -11.50
N GLN A 108 -10.12 17.39 -10.70
CA GLN A 108 -9.70 18.79 -10.56
C GLN A 108 -8.51 18.91 -9.60
N ALA A 109 -8.05 20.14 -9.35
CA ALA A 109 -6.89 20.43 -8.49
C ALA A 109 -7.06 19.98 -7.02
N ALA A 110 -8.28 19.71 -6.58
CA ALA A 110 -8.60 19.23 -5.23
C ALA A 110 -9.73 18.20 -5.27
N ASN A 111 -9.86 17.42 -4.20
CA ASN A 111 -10.99 16.51 -4.04
C ASN A 111 -12.34 17.27 -4.11
N PHE A 112 -13.27 16.75 -4.87
CA PHE A 112 -14.68 17.20 -4.87
C PHE A 112 -15.49 16.22 -4.02
N GLU A 113 -15.55 16.47 -2.71
CA GLU A 113 -16.14 15.56 -1.74
C GLU A 113 -17.64 15.26 -1.96
N PRO A 114 -18.49 16.24 -2.34
CA PRO A 114 -19.91 15.95 -2.62
C PRO A 114 -20.09 14.91 -3.73
N GLY A 115 -19.24 14.93 -4.77
CA GLY A 115 -19.27 13.97 -5.87
C GLY A 115 -18.37 12.76 -5.64
N ARG A 116 -17.64 12.69 -4.53
CA ARG A 116 -16.63 11.67 -4.22
C ARG A 116 -15.58 11.49 -5.33
N VAL A 117 -15.28 12.57 -6.05
CA VAL A 117 -14.26 12.58 -7.09
C VAL A 117 -12.93 13.01 -6.46
N PRO A 118 -11.89 12.18 -6.53
CA PRO A 118 -10.56 12.60 -6.07
C PRO A 118 -9.96 13.65 -7.00
N GLY A 119 -9.09 14.48 -6.48
CA GLY A 119 -8.44 15.53 -7.26
C GLY A 119 -7.02 15.82 -6.78
N ASN A 120 -6.20 16.21 -7.73
CA ASN A 120 -4.85 16.69 -7.57
C ASN A 120 -4.46 17.40 -8.87
N PRO A 121 -3.69 18.51 -8.86
CA PRO A 121 -3.30 19.22 -10.07
C PRO A 121 -2.60 18.34 -11.12
N ASP A 122 -1.84 17.35 -10.64
CA ASP A 122 -1.02 16.46 -11.44
C ASP A 122 -1.65 15.07 -11.64
N TRP A 123 -2.97 14.95 -11.59
CA TRP A 123 -3.67 13.66 -11.65
C TRP A 123 -3.41 12.91 -12.96
N HIS A 124 -2.63 11.84 -12.90
CA HIS A 124 -2.31 10.96 -14.02
C HIS A 124 -1.98 9.53 -13.55
N LEU A 125 -1.90 8.58 -14.50
CA LEU A 125 -1.44 7.23 -14.23
C LEU A 125 0.09 7.12 -14.30
N ALA A 126 0.65 6.24 -13.49
CA ALA A 126 2.04 5.85 -13.60
C ALA A 126 2.37 5.27 -14.99
N PRO A 127 3.63 5.25 -15.43
CA PRO A 127 4.03 4.60 -16.66
C PRO A 127 3.50 3.16 -16.73
N ARG A 128 3.16 2.68 -17.94
CA ARG A 128 2.65 1.31 -18.14
C ARG A 128 3.63 0.25 -17.61
N GLU A 129 4.91 0.52 -17.74
CA GLU A 129 6.00 -0.34 -17.31
C GLU A 129 6.08 -0.47 -15.79
N MET A 130 5.44 0.45 -15.06
CA MET A 130 5.31 0.48 -13.60
C MET A 130 3.97 -0.11 -13.11
N ALA A 131 3.46 -1.11 -13.79
CA ALA A 131 2.29 -1.86 -13.33
C ALA A 131 2.63 -2.67 -12.07
N TRP A 132 1.85 -2.48 -10.98
CA TRP A 132 2.02 -3.20 -9.70
C TRP A 132 0.87 -4.16 -9.41
N GLU A 133 -0.27 -3.96 -10.06
CA GLU A 133 -1.42 -4.84 -9.92
C GLU A 133 -1.03 -6.29 -10.24
N GLY A 134 -1.27 -7.20 -9.29
CA GLY A 134 -0.96 -8.63 -9.42
C GLY A 134 0.53 -8.98 -9.30
N LYS A 135 1.39 -8.00 -8.95
CA LYS A 135 2.83 -8.22 -8.78
C LYS A 135 3.18 -8.58 -7.34
N THR A 136 4.19 -9.44 -7.19
CA THR A 136 4.85 -9.68 -5.91
C THR A 136 5.66 -8.44 -5.50
N LEU A 137 5.97 -8.33 -4.22
CA LEU A 137 6.78 -7.22 -3.71
C LEU A 137 8.20 -7.24 -4.30
N ALA A 138 8.77 -8.42 -4.57
CA ALA A 138 10.06 -8.57 -5.23
C ALA A 138 10.04 -8.04 -6.67
N GLU A 139 8.97 -8.31 -7.43
CA GLU A 139 8.78 -7.77 -8.77
C GLU A 139 8.62 -6.25 -8.76
N ILE A 140 7.83 -5.70 -7.82
CA ILE A 140 7.67 -4.24 -7.63
C ILE A 140 9.04 -3.60 -7.32
N CYS A 141 9.82 -4.19 -6.41
CA CYS A 141 11.16 -3.73 -6.07
C CYS A 141 12.08 -3.66 -7.29
N THR A 142 12.08 -4.71 -8.10
CA THR A 142 12.88 -4.77 -9.33
C THR A 142 12.45 -3.69 -10.33
N GLN A 143 11.15 -3.47 -10.49
CA GLN A 143 10.62 -2.43 -11.38
C GLN A 143 11.00 -1.02 -10.93
N ILE A 144 10.87 -0.73 -9.65
CA ILE A 144 11.17 0.60 -9.09
C ILE A 144 12.65 0.96 -9.31
N LYS A 145 13.56 -0.01 -9.27
CA LYS A 145 14.99 0.18 -9.47
C LYS A 145 15.41 0.33 -10.93
N ASP A 146 14.55 -0.01 -11.87
CA ASP A 146 14.88 0.00 -13.29
C ASP A 146 14.52 1.35 -13.94
N PRO A 147 15.51 2.21 -14.31
CA PRO A 147 15.25 3.49 -14.94
C PRO A 147 14.49 3.38 -16.27
N ALA A 148 14.64 2.27 -17.00
CA ALA A 148 13.91 2.05 -18.24
C ALA A 148 12.40 1.86 -18.01
N ARG A 149 12.00 1.54 -16.78
CA ARG A 149 10.60 1.27 -16.39
C ARG A 149 10.01 2.36 -15.52
N ASN A 150 10.81 2.94 -14.60
CA ASN A 150 10.35 3.89 -13.58
C ASN A 150 10.26 5.36 -14.05
N GLY A 151 10.34 5.59 -15.37
CA GLY A 151 10.33 6.95 -15.94
C GLY A 151 11.67 7.66 -15.82
N GLY A 152 12.79 6.93 -15.80
CA GLY A 152 14.15 7.47 -15.77
C GLY A 152 14.63 7.93 -14.40
N ARG A 153 13.95 7.56 -13.31
CA ARG A 153 14.30 8.01 -11.94
C ARG A 153 15.53 7.27 -11.40
N SER A 154 16.45 8.04 -10.83
CA SER A 154 17.51 7.48 -9.96
C SER A 154 16.94 7.02 -8.62
N LEU A 155 17.73 6.30 -7.81
CA LEU A 155 17.32 5.88 -6.47
C LEU A 155 17.05 7.11 -5.56
N GLU A 156 17.83 8.18 -5.68
CA GLU A 156 17.62 9.42 -4.95
C GLU A 156 16.31 10.12 -5.37
N ALA A 157 16.02 10.14 -6.67
CA ALA A 157 14.76 10.69 -7.18
C ALA A 157 13.53 9.87 -6.72
N LEU A 158 13.69 8.56 -6.42
CA LEU A 158 12.63 7.76 -5.81
C LEU A 158 12.36 8.15 -4.36
N VAL A 159 13.40 8.55 -3.60
CA VAL A 159 13.22 9.07 -2.23
C VAL A 159 12.35 10.32 -2.25
N GLU A 160 12.65 11.25 -3.16
CA GLU A 160 11.88 12.48 -3.33
C GLU A 160 10.45 12.16 -3.81
N HIS A 161 10.31 11.31 -4.85
CA HIS A 161 9.02 10.95 -5.41
C HIS A 161 8.08 10.32 -4.37
N ILE A 162 8.55 9.40 -3.55
CA ILE A 162 7.70 8.76 -2.53
C ILE A 162 7.54 9.68 -1.32
N GLY A 163 8.59 10.38 -0.89
CA GLY A 163 8.60 11.13 0.35
C GLY A 163 7.98 12.52 0.30
N THR A 164 7.92 13.16 -0.88
CA THR A 164 7.53 14.58 -0.99
C THR A 164 6.67 14.93 -2.19
N ASP A 165 6.57 14.07 -3.22
CA ASP A 165 5.74 14.34 -4.40
C ASP A 165 4.28 14.57 -4.01
N HIS A 166 3.68 15.62 -4.56
CA HIS A 166 2.34 16.07 -4.20
C HIS A 166 1.25 15.08 -4.64
N LEU A 167 1.38 14.47 -5.83
CA LEU A 167 0.41 13.47 -6.30
C LEU A 167 0.51 12.19 -5.47
N VAL A 168 1.72 11.72 -5.17
CA VAL A 168 1.94 10.56 -4.30
C VAL A 168 1.41 10.84 -2.89
N GLY A 169 1.60 12.05 -2.38
CA GLY A 169 1.11 12.51 -1.08
C GLY A 169 -0.41 12.42 -0.92
N TRP A 170 -1.16 12.50 -2.03
CA TRP A 170 -2.61 12.29 -2.00
C TRP A 170 -2.99 10.94 -1.38
N ALA A 171 -2.16 9.92 -1.49
CA ALA A 171 -2.42 8.59 -0.94
C ALA A 171 -2.59 8.59 0.59
N TRP A 172 -2.03 9.55 1.31
CA TRP A 172 -2.17 9.74 2.77
C TRP A 172 -3.28 10.75 3.15
N SER A 173 -3.79 11.51 2.18
CA SER A 173 -4.89 12.45 2.39
C SER A 173 -5.95 12.31 1.28
N PRO A 174 -6.50 11.10 1.06
CA PRO A 174 -7.33 10.81 -0.12
C PRO A 174 -8.74 11.39 -0.03
N GLY A 175 -9.12 12.01 1.10
CA GLY A 175 -10.44 12.57 1.34
C GLY A 175 -11.45 11.57 1.87
N PHE A 176 -12.68 12.04 2.05
CA PHE A 176 -13.75 11.33 2.72
C PHE A 176 -14.10 9.98 2.06
N GLY A 177 -14.26 8.96 2.90
CA GLY A 177 -14.70 7.63 2.47
C GLY A 177 -13.63 6.80 1.76
N ARG A 178 -12.36 7.25 1.76
CA ARG A 178 -11.21 6.52 1.22
C ARG A 178 -10.20 6.25 2.33
N ARG A 179 -9.84 4.99 2.53
CA ARG A 179 -8.82 4.63 3.52
C ARG A 179 -7.45 5.16 3.05
N PRO A 180 -6.73 5.96 3.86
CA PRO A 180 -5.37 6.37 3.54
C PRO A 180 -4.40 5.18 3.58
N THR A 181 -3.23 5.34 2.97
CA THR A 181 -2.10 4.41 3.14
C THR A 181 -1.59 4.43 4.58
N PRO A 182 -0.97 3.34 5.07
CA PRO A 182 -0.38 3.27 6.41
C PRO A 182 0.67 4.36 6.66
N GLY A 183 0.72 4.83 7.89
CA GLY A 183 1.69 5.82 8.34
C GLY A 183 1.50 7.20 7.71
N THR A 184 2.61 7.85 7.37
CA THR A 184 2.66 9.15 6.70
C THR A 184 3.58 9.10 5.49
N GLN A 185 3.41 10.03 4.54
CA GLN A 185 4.31 10.17 3.40
C GLN A 185 5.77 10.33 3.83
N LYS A 186 6.03 11.14 4.86
CA LYS A 186 7.36 11.34 5.44
C LYS A 186 7.98 10.04 5.97
N GLN A 187 7.19 9.19 6.64
CA GLN A 187 7.67 7.89 7.12
C GLN A 187 7.98 6.94 5.95
N ALA A 188 7.15 6.92 4.91
CA ALA A 188 7.42 6.15 3.70
C ALA A 188 8.70 6.63 3.00
N GLY A 189 8.90 7.95 2.88
CA GLY A 189 10.13 8.54 2.35
C GLY A 189 11.37 8.14 3.16
N ALA A 190 11.28 8.15 4.49
CA ALA A 190 12.38 7.73 5.36
C ALA A 190 12.73 6.23 5.17
N LEU A 191 11.73 5.37 4.97
CA LEU A 191 11.96 3.95 4.65
C LEU A 191 12.67 3.77 3.31
N VAL A 192 12.23 4.51 2.27
CA VAL A 192 12.90 4.48 0.95
C VAL A 192 14.34 4.98 1.07
N GLU A 193 14.57 6.07 1.77
CA GLU A 193 15.92 6.62 1.99
C GLU A 193 16.84 5.59 2.68
N ALA A 194 16.36 4.95 3.74
CA ALA A 194 17.11 3.93 4.46
C ALA A 194 17.37 2.69 3.58
N TRP A 195 16.38 2.28 2.79
CA TRP A 195 16.52 1.20 1.82
C TRP A 195 17.60 1.50 0.78
N VAL A 196 17.60 2.71 0.21
CA VAL A 196 18.62 3.15 -0.76
C VAL A 196 20.00 3.17 -0.10
N LYS A 197 20.14 3.77 1.10
CA LYS A 197 21.40 3.82 1.85
C LYS A 197 21.96 2.45 2.22
N THR A 198 21.12 1.43 2.31
CA THR A 198 21.52 0.05 2.61
C THR A 198 21.72 -0.83 1.37
N GLY A 199 21.78 -0.21 0.17
CA GLY A 199 22.11 -0.87 -1.08
C GLY A 199 20.91 -1.34 -1.91
N ALA A 200 19.70 -0.90 -1.55
CA ALA A 200 18.47 -1.12 -2.31
C ALA A 200 18.22 -2.60 -2.67
N ALA A 201 18.49 -3.53 -1.73
CA ALA A 201 18.21 -4.95 -1.94
C ALA A 201 16.72 -5.24 -1.94
N CYS A 202 16.29 -6.15 -2.82
CA CYS A 202 14.90 -6.56 -2.91
C CYS A 202 14.63 -7.78 -2.02
N PRO A 203 13.41 -7.91 -1.46
CA PRO A 203 13.01 -9.13 -0.77
C PRO A 203 13.00 -10.32 -1.73
N ASN A 204 13.13 -11.52 -1.21
CA ASN A 204 12.94 -12.75 -1.96
C ASN A 204 11.46 -12.91 -2.37
N SER A 205 11.22 -13.61 -3.46
CA SER A 205 9.87 -13.91 -3.98
C SER A 205 9.12 -14.83 -3.04
#